data_5c7554ca0e6c47b50a4f3fae91e6d51a
#
_entry.id   5c7554ca0e6c47b50a4f3fae91e6d51a
#
_cell.length_a   1.000
_cell.length_b   1.000
_cell.length_c   1.000
_cell.angle_alpha   90.00
_cell.angle_beta   90.00
_cell.angle_gamma   90.00
#
_symmetry.space_group_name_H-M   'P 1'
#
loop_
_entity.id
_entity.type
_entity.pdbx_description
1 polymer ?
#
loop_
_entity_poly.entity_id
_entity_poly.type
_entity_poly.pdbx_seq_one_letter_code
_entity_poly.pdbx_strand_id
1 'polypeptide(L)'
;MGEEGADADTPRAIAVHPAGDEFVCATAKGCRLFKLVYDDFCINLVSRDSSALQSVGPQRCLAFSTDGTKFAIGGEDGHLRIFHWPSLIVLLDEPKAHKSFRDMDISLDSAFLVSTSTDGSARIWKIDEGAPLVNLTRSSDERIECCRFSRDGKKPFLFCTLVKGNDIVTMVLNISNWKRIGYKRLLRKPISTLSVSLDGKYLALGSHDGDCCVADVQKMQVSHLIKKVHLGSPISSIEFCPTERIVISTSHQWGAEITKLDVPADWRVWQIWLVFLSLFATSAILFYTIFKHTNLV
;
A
#
# COMPACT_ATOMS: atom_id res chain seq x y z
N MET A 1 -25.64 32.72 2.83
CA MET A 1 -26.11 31.44 2.28
C MET A 1 -25.19 31.07 1.14
N GLY A 2 -24.17 30.22 1.33
CA GLY A 2 -23.27 29.90 0.22
C GLY A 2 -22.03 29.07 0.54
N GLU A 3 -21.71 28.75 1.81
CA GLU A 3 -20.45 28.02 2.12
C GLU A 3 -20.65 26.54 2.55
N GLU A 4 -21.85 26.12 2.92
CA GLU A 4 -22.08 24.73 3.34
C GLU A 4 -22.13 23.69 2.20
N GLY A 5 -22.19 24.11 0.94
CA GLY A 5 -22.30 23.21 -0.21
C GLY A 5 -20.97 22.72 -0.78
N ALA A 6 -19.92 23.53 -0.69
CA ALA A 6 -18.63 23.22 -1.32
C ALA A 6 -17.79 22.19 -0.53
N ASP A 7 -17.90 22.19 0.80
CA ASP A 7 -17.14 21.29 1.68
C ASP A 7 -17.67 19.85 1.68
N ALA A 8 -18.95 19.69 1.34
CA ALA A 8 -19.62 18.38 1.33
C ALA A 8 -19.18 17.44 0.19
N ASP A 9 -18.58 17.97 -0.85
CA ASP A 9 -18.15 17.22 -2.04
C ASP A 9 -16.63 17.05 -2.16
N THR A 10 -15.88 17.59 -1.19
CA THR A 10 -14.40 17.47 -1.19
C THR A 10 -13.97 16.02 -0.99
N PRO A 11 -13.11 15.46 -1.87
CA PRO A 11 -12.56 14.12 -1.73
C PRO A 11 -11.73 13.99 -0.44
N ARG A 12 -11.99 12.94 0.35
CA ARG A 12 -11.25 12.65 1.59
C ARG A 12 -10.35 11.42 1.47
N ALA A 13 -10.81 10.42 0.74
CA ALA A 13 -10.05 9.21 0.43
C ALA A 13 -10.46 8.70 -0.95
N ILE A 14 -9.53 8.06 -1.63
CA ILE A 14 -9.76 7.46 -2.95
C ILE A 14 -9.18 6.05 -2.93
N ALA A 15 -9.93 5.09 -3.48
CA ALA A 15 -9.43 3.75 -3.76
C ALA A 15 -9.69 3.40 -5.22
N VAL A 16 -8.66 2.96 -5.91
CA VAL A 16 -8.72 2.56 -7.32
C VAL A 16 -8.90 1.05 -7.40
N HIS A 17 -9.83 0.61 -8.22
CA HIS A 17 -10.01 -0.81 -8.51
C HIS A 17 -8.78 -1.36 -9.25
N PRO A 18 -8.31 -2.59 -8.98
CA PRO A 18 -7.10 -3.14 -9.60
C PRO A 18 -7.10 -3.18 -11.12
N ALA A 19 -8.28 -3.23 -11.77
CA ALA A 19 -8.39 -3.12 -13.24
C ALA A 19 -8.02 -1.72 -13.78
N GLY A 20 -8.00 -0.69 -12.91
CA GLY A 20 -7.59 0.66 -13.25
C GLY A 20 -8.64 1.51 -13.95
N ASP A 21 -9.81 1.00 -14.21
CA ASP A 21 -10.91 1.68 -14.93
C ASP A 21 -12.00 2.26 -14.02
N GLU A 22 -12.04 1.84 -12.75
CA GLU A 22 -13.01 2.31 -11.76
C GLU A 22 -12.31 2.74 -10.47
N PHE A 23 -12.87 3.72 -9.79
CA PHE A 23 -12.44 4.12 -8.45
C PHE A 23 -13.61 4.64 -7.61
N VAL A 24 -13.46 4.50 -6.31
CA VAL A 24 -14.40 5.04 -5.32
C VAL A 24 -13.76 6.20 -4.59
N CYS A 25 -14.50 7.28 -4.46
CA CYS A 25 -14.11 8.48 -3.75
C CYS A 25 -15.01 8.67 -2.52
N ALA A 26 -14.41 8.77 -1.34
CA ALA A 26 -15.10 9.15 -0.11
C ALA A 26 -15.26 10.66 -0.03
N THR A 27 -16.44 11.11 0.35
CA THR A 27 -16.78 12.50 0.63
C THR A 27 -17.34 12.65 2.04
N ALA A 28 -17.68 13.85 2.46
CA ALA A 28 -18.34 14.10 3.75
C ALA A 28 -19.73 13.44 3.88
N LYS A 29 -20.39 13.14 2.78
CA LYS A 29 -21.76 12.57 2.77
C LYS A 29 -21.82 11.07 2.55
N GLY A 30 -20.76 10.49 1.96
CA GLY A 30 -20.72 9.07 1.59
C GLY A 30 -19.67 8.80 0.54
N CYS A 31 -19.86 7.74 -0.25
CA CYS A 31 -18.94 7.39 -1.31
C CYS A 31 -19.57 7.55 -2.69
N ARG A 32 -18.78 7.99 -3.67
CA ARG A 32 -19.15 8.07 -5.08
C ARG A 32 -18.28 7.13 -5.90
N LEU A 33 -18.90 6.40 -6.81
CA LEU A 33 -18.21 5.55 -7.77
C LEU A 33 -18.00 6.31 -9.07
N PHE A 34 -16.80 6.23 -9.60
CA PHE A 34 -16.42 6.81 -10.88
C PHE A 34 -15.83 5.74 -11.79
N LYS A 35 -16.12 5.88 -13.08
CA LYS A 35 -15.55 5.06 -14.14
C LYS A 35 -14.77 5.92 -15.12
N LEU A 36 -13.57 5.48 -15.46
CA LEU A 36 -12.77 6.06 -16.54
C LEU A 36 -13.21 5.46 -17.86
N VAL A 37 -13.68 6.30 -18.76
CA VAL A 37 -14.05 5.89 -20.12
C VAL A 37 -13.03 6.50 -21.07
N TYR A 38 -12.29 5.63 -21.74
CA TYR A 38 -11.27 6.03 -22.71
C TYR A 38 -11.95 6.20 -24.07
N ASP A 39 -11.80 7.40 -24.64
CA ASP A 39 -12.15 7.70 -26.03
C ASP A 39 -10.85 7.98 -26.77
N ASP A 40 -10.83 7.90 -28.11
CA ASP A 40 -9.64 8.00 -28.94
C ASP A 40 -8.73 9.22 -28.63
N PHE A 41 -9.30 10.30 -28.09
CA PHE A 41 -8.62 11.57 -27.84
C PHE A 41 -8.74 12.09 -26.39
N CYS A 42 -9.53 11.46 -25.54
CA CYS A 42 -9.73 11.96 -24.17
C CYS A 42 -10.12 10.86 -23.17
N ILE A 43 -9.86 11.16 -21.91
CA ILE A 43 -10.32 10.35 -20.78
C ILE A 43 -11.50 11.05 -20.15
N ASN A 44 -12.67 10.42 -20.19
CA ASN A 44 -13.87 10.92 -19.58
C ASN A 44 -14.11 10.26 -18.23
N LEU A 45 -14.49 11.07 -17.25
CA LEU A 45 -14.85 10.62 -15.93
C LEU A 45 -16.37 10.58 -15.81
N VAL A 46 -16.93 9.37 -15.64
CA VAL A 46 -18.36 9.16 -15.51
C VAL A 46 -18.68 8.75 -14.07
N SER A 47 -19.48 9.55 -13.37
CA SER A 47 -19.97 9.18 -12.04
C SER A 47 -21.12 8.18 -12.14
N ARG A 48 -21.12 7.20 -11.22
CA ARG A 48 -22.22 6.26 -11.04
C ARG A 48 -22.77 6.37 -9.62
N ASP A 49 -24.04 6.56 -9.50
CA ASP A 49 -24.70 6.59 -8.21
C ASP A 49 -25.03 5.17 -7.75
N SER A 50 -24.73 4.91 -6.47
CA SER A 50 -25.09 3.67 -5.79
C SER A 50 -25.68 4.00 -4.42
N SER A 51 -26.93 3.60 -4.20
CA SER A 51 -27.59 3.82 -2.91
C SER A 51 -26.84 3.17 -1.75
N ALA A 52 -26.22 2.01 -1.97
CA ALA A 52 -25.41 1.30 -0.97
C ALA A 52 -24.18 2.11 -0.51
N LEU A 53 -23.60 2.94 -1.37
CA LEU A 53 -22.42 3.76 -1.08
C LEU A 53 -22.78 5.19 -0.63
N GLN A 54 -23.93 5.70 -1.00
CA GLN A 54 -24.37 7.05 -0.60
C GLN A 54 -24.82 7.13 0.86
N SER A 55 -25.37 6.04 1.42
CA SER A 55 -25.94 6.01 2.76
C SER A 55 -24.92 5.68 3.87
N VAL A 56 -23.63 5.51 3.53
CA VAL A 56 -22.63 5.03 4.49
C VAL A 56 -22.04 6.11 5.42
N GLY A 57 -22.37 7.38 5.19
CA GLY A 57 -21.81 8.51 5.94
C GLY A 57 -20.34 8.82 5.58
N PRO A 58 -19.68 9.70 6.36
CA PRO A 58 -18.30 10.12 6.07
C PRO A 58 -17.31 8.97 6.28
N GLN A 59 -16.56 8.64 5.22
CA GLN A 59 -15.56 7.59 5.24
C GLN A 59 -14.16 8.19 5.27
N ARG A 60 -13.24 7.52 6.00
CA ARG A 60 -11.82 7.90 6.11
C ARG A 60 -10.90 7.01 5.32
N CYS A 61 -11.24 5.72 5.25
CA CYS A 61 -10.40 4.72 4.61
C CYS A 61 -11.21 3.92 3.61
N LEU A 62 -10.61 3.67 2.47
CA LEU A 62 -11.15 2.85 1.38
C LEU A 62 -10.06 1.88 0.94
N ALA A 63 -10.40 0.63 0.69
CA ALA A 63 -9.46 -0.35 0.16
C ALA A 63 -10.15 -1.34 -0.77
N PHE A 64 -9.56 -1.61 -1.93
CA PHE A 64 -9.89 -2.75 -2.77
C PHE A 64 -8.97 -3.93 -2.46
N SER A 65 -9.50 -5.14 -2.56
CA SER A 65 -8.69 -6.35 -2.62
C SER A 65 -7.89 -6.39 -3.93
N THR A 66 -6.76 -7.08 -3.91
CA THR A 66 -5.86 -7.16 -5.07
C THR A 66 -6.51 -7.87 -6.27
N ASP A 67 -7.43 -8.80 -6.00
CA ASP A 67 -8.24 -9.49 -7.03
C ASP A 67 -9.46 -8.68 -7.51
N GLY A 68 -9.73 -7.51 -6.90
CA GLY A 68 -10.85 -6.64 -7.23
C GLY A 68 -12.22 -7.15 -6.79
N THR A 69 -12.30 -8.28 -6.09
CA THR A 69 -13.60 -8.89 -5.73
C THR A 69 -14.22 -8.33 -4.44
N LYS A 70 -13.41 -7.66 -3.61
CA LYS A 70 -13.83 -7.12 -2.32
C LYS A 70 -13.48 -5.63 -2.20
N PHE A 71 -14.39 -4.88 -1.60
CA PHE A 71 -14.22 -3.46 -1.34
C PHE A 71 -14.56 -3.15 0.12
N ALA A 72 -13.62 -2.55 0.84
CA ALA A 72 -13.76 -2.21 2.26
C ALA A 72 -13.82 -0.70 2.47
N ILE A 73 -14.67 -0.27 3.40
CA ILE A 73 -14.79 1.12 3.83
C ILE A 73 -14.72 1.22 5.35
N GLY A 74 -14.05 2.25 5.84
CA GLY A 74 -13.90 2.55 7.27
C GLY A 74 -14.31 3.98 7.58
N GLY A 75 -15.33 4.12 8.44
CA GLY A 75 -15.98 5.38 8.74
C GLY A 75 -15.29 6.22 9.81
N GLU A 76 -15.64 7.50 9.85
CA GLU A 76 -15.30 8.39 10.97
C GLU A 76 -15.98 7.96 12.29
N ASP A 77 -17.12 7.31 12.17
CA ASP A 77 -17.91 6.72 13.25
C ASP A 77 -17.35 5.39 13.76
N GLY A 78 -16.29 4.88 13.15
CA GLY A 78 -15.67 3.61 13.49
C GLY A 78 -16.36 2.37 12.90
N HIS A 79 -17.28 2.55 11.97
CA HIS A 79 -18.01 1.49 11.29
C HIS A 79 -17.14 0.88 10.17
N LEU A 80 -16.98 -0.44 10.16
CA LEU A 80 -16.34 -1.22 9.10
C LEU A 80 -17.41 -1.89 8.26
N ARG A 81 -17.38 -1.67 6.95
CA ARG A 81 -18.18 -2.46 6.00
C ARG A 81 -17.28 -3.03 4.90
N ILE A 82 -17.55 -4.28 4.54
CA ILE A 82 -16.89 -4.95 3.41
C ILE A 82 -17.97 -5.41 2.45
N PHE A 83 -17.78 -5.10 1.18
CA PHE A 83 -18.70 -5.42 0.10
C PHE A 83 -18.07 -6.38 -0.89
N HIS A 84 -18.88 -7.24 -1.47
CA HIS A 84 -18.52 -7.96 -2.68
C HIS A 84 -18.62 -7.00 -3.89
N TRP A 85 -17.55 -6.88 -4.65
CA TRP A 85 -17.52 -6.03 -5.84
C TRP A 85 -17.78 -6.85 -7.10
N PRO A 86 -18.50 -6.34 -8.12
CA PRO A 86 -19.17 -5.02 -8.19
C PRO A 86 -20.61 -5.00 -7.66
N SER A 87 -21.12 -6.13 -7.13
CA SER A 87 -22.53 -6.26 -6.73
C SER A 87 -22.92 -5.42 -5.51
N LEU A 88 -21.92 -4.95 -4.73
CA LEU A 88 -22.10 -4.21 -3.47
C LEU A 88 -22.96 -4.93 -2.42
N ILE A 89 -22.95 -6.28 -2.48
CA ILE A 89 -23.53 -7.11 -1.43
C ILE A 89 -22.63 -7.02 -0.21
N VAL A 90 -23.21 -6.77 0.95
CA VAL A 90 -22.48 -6.65 2.23
C VAL A 90 -21.99 -8.02 2.66
N LEU A 91 -20.66 -8.16 2.83
CA LEU A 91 -20.01 -9.36 3.36
C LEU A 91 -19.77 -9.23 4.87
N LEU A 92 -19.44 -8.03 5.33
CA LEU A 92 -19.22 -7.70 6.74
C LEU A 92 -19.81 -6.33 7.04
N ASP A 93 -20.51 -6.22 8.17
CA ASP A 93 -21.04 -4.97 8.71
C ASP A 93 -20.79 -4.93 10.23
N GLU A 94 -19.74 -4.20 10.65
CA GLU A 94 -19.34 -4.12 12.06
C GLU A 94 -19.38 -2.66 12.53
N PRO A 95 -20.46 -2.24 13.23
CA PRO A 95 -20.66 -0.85 13.60
C PRO A 95 -19.71 -0.33 14.69
N LYS A 96 -19.04 -1.22 15.42
CA LYS A 96 -18.12 -0.87 16.51
C LYS A 96 -16.72 -1.41 16.31
N ALA A 97 -16.25 -1.42 15.03
CA ALA A 97 -14.93 -1.90 14.70
C ALA A 97 -13.83 -1.06 15.36
N HIS A 98 -13.99 0.26 15.40
CA HIS A 98 -13.05 1.21 15.97
C HIS A 98 -13.76 2.42 16.57
N LYS A 99 -12.99 3.33 17.19
CA LYS A 99 -13.50 4.66 17.56
C LYS A 99 -13.67 5.54 16.30
N SER A 100 -12.69 5.49 15.42
CA SER A 100 -12.65 6.14 14.10
C SER A 100 -11.52 5.54 13.31
N PHE A 101 -11.71 5.26 12.05
CA PHE A 101 -10.67 4.67 11.19
C PHE A 101 -9.55 5.67 10.91
N ARG A 102 -8.33 5.15 10.79
CA ARG A 102 -7.14 5.89 10.37
C ARG A 102 -6.54 5.32 9.08
N ASP A 103 -6.37 3.99 9.02
CA ASP A 103 -5.77 3.32 7.88
C ASP A 103 -6.30 1.89 7.77
N MET A 104 -6.28 1.31 6.57
CA MET A 104 -6.63 -0.09 6.33
C MET A 104 -5.94 -0.63 5.10
N ASP A 105 -5.77 -1.95 5.05
CA ASP A 105 -5.29 -2.69 3.89
C ASP A 105 -5.87 -4.09 3.85
N ILE A 106 -5.98 -4.68 2.66
CA ILE A 106 -6.44 -6.06 2.44
C ILE A 106 -5.25 -6.92 2.01
N SER A 107 -5.15 -8.12 2.56
CA SER A 107 -4.09 -9.06 2.22
C SER A 107 -4.14 -9.49 0.76
N LEU A 108 -3.00 -9.93 0.22
CA LEU A 108 -2.85 -10.32 -1.19
C LEU A 108 -3.81 -11.44 -1.60
N ASP A 109 -4.08 -12.38 -0.68
CA ASP A 109 -5.03 -13.50 -0.87
C ASP A 109 -6.49 -13.11 -0.61
N SER A 110 -6.76 -11.83 -0.33
CA SER A 110 -8.10 -11.30 -0.02
C SER A 110 -8.80 -11.98 1.19
N ALA A 111 -8.04 -12.70 2.03
CA ALA A 111 -8.58 -13.41 3.19
C ALA A 111 -8.65 -12.54 4.45
N PHE A 112 -7.73 -11.59 4.60
CA PHE A 112 -7.60 -10.77 5.80
C PHE A 112 -7.65 -9.28 5.48
N LEU A 113 -8.21 -8.52 6.41
CA LEU A 113 -8.15 -7.07 6.44
C LEU A 113 -7.43 -6.63 7.71
N VAL A 114 -6.50 -5.70 7.60
CA VAL A 114 -5.93 -4.96 8.73
C VAL A 114 -6.54 -3.58 8.79
N SER A 115 -6.85 -3.11 9.98
CA SER A 115 -7.38 -1.77 10.20
C SER A 115 -6.73 -1.12 11.42
N THR A 116 -6.55 0.20 11.34
CA THR A 116 -6.05 1.01 12.46
C THR A 116 -7.04 2.12 12.81
N SER A 117 -7.00 2.54 14.06
CA SER A 117 -7.86 3.56 14.63
C SER A 117 -7.08 4.79 15.04
N THR A 118 -7.77 5.92 15.12
CA THR A 118 -7.21 7.18 15.63
C THR A 118 -6.80 7.13 17.10
N ASP A 119 -7.33 6.16 17.87
CA ASP A 119 -6.91 5.89 19.26
C ASP A 119 -5.60 5.06 19.34
N GLY A 120 -5.08 4.62 18.20
CA GLY A 120 -3.86 3.83 18.09
C GLY A 120 -4.08 2.32 18.15
N SER A 121 -5.31 1.85 18.34
CA SER A 121 -5.63 0.42 18.26
C SER A 121 -5.56 -0.09 16.83
N ALA A 122 -5.17 -1.36 16.67
CA ALA A 122 -5.13 -2.01 15.36
C ALA A 122 -5.66 -3.45 15.46
N ARG A 123 -6.44 -3.87 14.47
CA ARG A 123 -7.12 -5.15 14.43
C ARG A 123 -6.92 -5.85 13.09
N ILE A 124 -6.89 -7.18 13.15
CA ILE A 124 -6.97 -8.07 11.99
C ILE A 124 -8.36 -8.66 11.95
N TRP A 125 -8.95 -8.68 10.78
CA TRP A 125 -10.27 -9.25 10.50
C TRP A 125 -10.10 -10.41 9.52
N LYS A 126 -10.80 -11.50 9.75
CA LYS A 126 -10.94 -12.55 8.76
C LYS A 126 -12.22 -12.27 7.97
N ILE A 127 -12.07 -11.96 6.69
CA ILE A 127 -13.16 -11.39 5.88
C ILE A 127 -14.33 -12.37 5.77
N ASP A 128 -14.04 -13.64 5.48
CA ASP A 128 -15.07 -14.66 5.26
C ASP A 128 -15.83 -15.05 6.54
N GLU A 129 -15.22 -14.86 7.71
CA GLU A 129 -15.86 -15.16 9.02
C GLU A 129 -16.55 -13.92 9.61
N GLY A 130 -16.27 -12.75 9.08
CA GLY A 130 -16.86 -11.49 9.52
C GLY A 130 -16.51 -11.10 10.96
N ALA A 131 -15.39 -11.60 11.51
CA ALA A 131 -15.03 -11.44 12.90
C ALA A 131 -13.61 -10.89 13.09
N PRO A 132 -13.36 -10.13 14.18
CA PRO A 132 -12.00 -9.72 14.54
C PRO A 132 -11.21 -10.95 14.99
N LEU A 133 -10.06 -11.18 14.35
CA LEU A 133 -9.20 -12.34 14.63
C LEU A 133 -8.16 -12.01 15.70
N VAL A 134 -7.49 -10.87 15.61
CA VAL A 134 -6.38 -10.48 16.48
C VAL A 134 -6.38 -8.99 16.75
N ASN A 135 -6.13 -8.59 17.99
CA ASN A 135 -5.72 -7.24 18.33
C ASN A 135 -4.19 -7.14 18.26
N LEU A 136 -3.67 -6.24 17.45
CA LEU A 136 -2.23 -6.06 17.26
C LEU A 136 -1.58 -5.23 18.38
N THR A 137 -2.30 -4.25 18.93
CA THR A 137 -1.86 -3.46 20.08
C THR A 137 -1.92 -4.31 21.35
N ARG A 138 -0.79 -4.38 22.08
CA ARG A 138 -0.65 -5.23 23.30
C ARG A 138 -0.76 -4.46 24.59
N SER A 139 -0.45 -3.18 24.58
CA SER A 139 -0.46 -2.32 25.76
C SER A 139 -1.00 -0.93 25.40
N SER A 140 -1.44 -0.18 26.41
CA SER A 140 -2.03 1.15 26.25
C SER A 140 -1.05 2.22 25.78
N ASP A 141 0.26 1.97 25.92
CA ASP A 141 1.34 2.85 25.48
C ASP A 141 1.78 2.58 24.03
N GLU A 142 1.29 1.47 23.41
CA GLU A 142 1.52 1.14 22.01
C GLU A 142 0.43 1.74 21.13
N ARG A 143 0.86 2.41 20.04
CA ARG A 143 -0.05 2.94 19.02
C ARG A 143 0.45 2.46 17.65
N ILE A 144 -0.44 1.89 16.87
CA ILE A 144 -0.18 1.47 15.50
C ILE A 144 -0.92 2.45 14.57
N GLU A 145 -0.18 3.12 13.70
CA GLU A 145 -0.73 4.20 12.89
C GLU A 145 -1.05 3.76 11.46
N CYS A 146 -0.12 3.10 10.79
CA CYS A 146 -0.30 2.61 9.42
C CYS A 146 0.06 1.14 9.32
N CYS A 147 -0.62 0.41 8.44
CA CYS A 147 -0.38 -1.01 8.19
C CYS A 147 -0.47 -1.32 6.70
N ARG A 148 0.45 -2.15 6.19
CA ARG A 148 0.40 -2.69 4.81
C ARG A 148 0.82 -4.14 4.79
N PHE A 149 0.09 -4.94 4.04
CA PHE A 149 0.48 -6.31 3.74
C PHE A 149 1.59 -6.35 2.68
N SER A 150 2.45 -7.37 2.76
CA SER A 150 3.42 -7.64 1.70
C SER A 150 2.72 -8.00 0.39
N ARG A 151 3.40 -7.71 -0.74
CA ARG A 151 2.86 -7.93 -2.10
C ARG A 151 3.61 -8.99 -2.89
N ASP A 152 4.66 -9.61 -2.33
CA ASP A 152 5.53 -10.54 -3.04
C ASP A 152 4.98 -11.98 -3.18
N GLY A 153 3.89 -12.31 -2.52
CA GLY A 153 3.25 -13.64 -2.52
C GLY A 153 4.09 -14.79 -1.93
N LYS A 154 5.38 -14.57 -1.69
CA LYS A 154 6.31 -15.59 -1.18
C LYS A 154 6.48 -15.54 0.34
N LYS A 155 6.50 -14.33 0.87
CA LYS A 155 6.68 -14.07 2.31
C LYS A 155 5.50 -13.29 2.84
N PRO A 156 4.53 -13.95 3.46
CA PRO A 156 3.34 -13.29 3.95
C PRO A 156 3.66 -12.48 5.20
N PHE A 157 4.03 -11.22 5.03
CA PHE A 157 4.32 -10.28 6.11
C PHE A 157 3.29 -9.14 6.17
N LEU A 158 3.13 -8.61 7.38
CA LEU A 158 2.43 -7.37 7.63
C LEU A 158 3.41 -6.37 8.23
N PHE A 159 3.52 -5.21 7.59
CA PHE A 159 4.32 -4.08 8.07
C PHE A 159 3.42 -3.09 8.79
N CYS A 160 3.81 -2.70 10.00
CA CYS A 160 3.09 -1.73 10.80
C CYS A 160 4.02 -0.65 11.32
N THR A 161 3.56 0.59 11.36
CA THR A 161 4.25 1.65 12.07
C THR A 161 3.80 1.65 13.53
N LEU A 162 4.72 1.37 14.44
CA LEU A 162 4.48 1.30 15.88
C LEU A 162 5.12 2.49 16.57
N VAL A 163 4.33 3.21 17.34
CA VAL A 163 4.79 4.26 18.24
C VAL A 163 4.65 3.75 19.68
N LYS A 164 5.75 3.77 20.43
CA LYS A 164 5.78 3.40 21.85
C LYS A 164 6.56 4.46 22.63
N GLY A 165 5.84 5.29 23.37
CA GLY A 165 6.45 6.49 23.98
C GLY A 165 7.06 7.39 22.90
N ASN A 166 8.37 7.62 22.97
CA ASN A 166 9.12 8.40 21.97
C ASN A 166 9.74 7.56 20.86
N ASP A 167 9.61 6.25 20.92
CA ASP A 167 10.18 5.34 19.93
C ASP A 167 9.20 5.09 18.78
N ILE A 168 9.69 5.30 17.56
CA ILE A 168 8.96 5.06 16.33
C ILE A 168 9.71 3.96 15.57
N VAL A 169 9.03 2.85 15.33
CA VAL A 169 9.62 1.70 14.68
C VAL A 169 8.67 1.10 13.64
N THR A 170 9.24 0.53 12.59
CA THR A 170 8.50 -0.35 11.69
C THR A 170 8.56 -1.76 12.26
N MET A 171 7.41 -2.31 12.57
CA MET A 171 7.21 -3.65 13.07
C MET A 171 6.85 -4.58 11.92
N VAL A 172 7.41 -5.78 11.92
CA VAL A 172 7.10 -6.83 10.96
C VAL A 172 6.44 -7.99 11.67
N LEU A 173 5.29 -8.41 11.16
CA LEU A 173 4.55 -9.58 11.66
C LEU A 173 4.49 -10.66 10.56
N ASN A 174 4.45 -11.91 11.00
CA ASN A 174 4.15 -13.04 10.12
C ASN A 174 2.64 -13.24 10.08
N ILE A 175 2.06 -13.28 8.88
CA ILE A 175 0.60 -13.44 8.69
C ILE A 175 0.13 -14.84 9.08
N SER A 176 0.96 -15.89 8.93
CA SER A 176 0.55 -17.26 9.22
C SER A 176 0.24 -17.52 10.71
N ASN A 177 0.84 -16.76 11.60
CA ASN A 177 0.68 -16.95 13.06
C ASN A 177 0.51 -15.63 13.84
N TRP A 178 0.48 -14.48 13.18
CA TRP A 178 0.34 -13.13 13.72
C TRP A 178 1.39 -12.78 14.78
N LYS A 179 2.54 -13.46 14.75
CA LYS A 179 3.65 -13.18 15.67
C LYS A 179 4.52 -12.09 15.13
N ARG A 180 4.98 -11.22 16.02
CA ARG A 180 5.98 -10.19 15.73
C ARG A 180 7.32 -10.86 15.44
N ILE A 181 7.90 -10.61 14.27
CA ILE A 181 9.20 -11.13 13.84
C ILE A 181 10.31 -10.22 14.34
N GLY A 182 10.11 -8.90 14.18
CA GLY A 182 11.12 -7.93 14.55
C GLY A 182 10.64 -6.48 14.43
N TYR A 183 11.54 -5.59 14.81
CA TYR A 183 11.37 -4.14 14.75
C TYR A 183 12.58 -3.51 14.09
N LYS A 184 12.33 -2.48 13.29
CA LYS A 184 13.40 -1.68 12.71
C LYS A 184 13.03 -0.21 12.73
N ARG A 185 13.95 0.63 13.21
CA ARG A 185 13.81 2.08 13.10
C ARG A 185 14.31 2.51 11.72
N LEU A 186 13.39 2.72 10.78
CA LEU A 186 13.68 3.19 9.43
C LEU A 186 13.69 4.72 9.37
N LEU A 187 12.76 5.37 10.07
CA LEU A 187 12.71 6.82 10.28
C LEU A 187 12.79 7.15 11.76
N ARG A 188 13.33 8.33 12.08
CA ARG A 188 13.36 8.86 13.46
C ARG A 188 12.20 9.82 13.75
N LYS A 189 11.36 10.08 12.77
CA LYS A 189 10.25 11.03 12.83
C LYS A 189 8.93 10.29 12.75
N PRO A 190 7.83 10.89 13.26
CA PRO A 190 6.49 10.30 13.14
C PRO A 190 6.15 9.99 11.67
N ILE A 191 5.67 8.79 11.43
CA ILE A 191 5.30 8.30 10.11
C ILE A 191 3.83 8.62 9.87
N SER A 192 3.51 9.27 8.77
CA SER A 192 2.14 9.62 8.40
C SER A 192 1.51 8.62 7.45
N THR A 193 2.31 7.97 6.61
CA THR A 193 1.82 7.03 5.59
C THR A 193 2.85 5.96 5.26
N LEU A 194 2.38 4.84 4.74
CA LEU A 194 3.15 3.64 4.43
C LEU A 194 2.63 3.02 3.13
N SER A 195 3.52 2.63 2.22
CA SER A 195 3.18 1.89 1.01
C SER A 195 4.21 0.79 0.72
N VAL A 196 3.77 -0.29 0.06
CA VAL A 196 4.63 -1.41 -0.36
C VAL A 196 4.61 -1.47 -1.88
N SER A 197 5.78 -1.61 -2.50
CA SER A 197 5.88 -1.78 -3.95
C SER A 197 5.17 -3.06 -4.42
N LEU A 198 4.64 -3.07 -5.65
CA LEU A 198 3.90 -4.22 -6.19
C LEU A 198 4.75 -5.49 -6.28
N ASP A 199 6.08 -5.35 -6.48
CA ASP A 199 7.03 -6.47 -6.47
C ASP A 199 7.42 -6.94 -5.06
N GLY A 200 6.91 -6.27 -4.02
CA GLY A 200 7.17 -6.58 -2.61
C GLY A 200 8.59 -6.29 -2.13
N LYS A 201 9.43 -5.62 -2.95
CA LYS A 201 10.85 -5.40 -2.62
C LYS A 201 11.11 -4.16 -1.79
N TYR A 202 10.28 -3.15 -1.93
CA TYR A 202 10.46 -1.85 -1.32
C TYR A 202 9.29 -1.44 -0.44
N LEU A 203 9.62 -0.76 0.64
CA LEU A 203 8.69 -0.15 1.57
C LEU A 203 8.95 1.36 1.56
N ALA A 204 7.94 2.15 1.22
CA ALA A 204 8.00 3.61 1.28
C ALA A 204 7.30 4.11 2.54
N LEU A 205 7.92 5.07 3.21
CA LEU A 205 7.42 5.71 4.43
C LEU A 205 7.44 7.23 4.23
N GLY A 206 6.29 7.85 4.45
CA GLY A 206 6.16 9.30 4.52
C GLY A 206 6.14 9.77 5.97
N SER A 207 6.80 10.88 6.27
CA SER A 207 6.80 11.46 7.62
C SER A 207 5.86 12.65 7.75
N HIS A 208 5.54 13.01 8.99
CA HIS A 208 4.83 14.24 9.31
C HIS A 208 5.62 15.52 8.99
N ASP A 209 6.94 15.41 8.83
CA ASP A 209 7.82 16.54 8.50
C ASP A 209 8.13 16.64 6.99
N GLY A 210 7.47 15.84 6.16
CA GLY A 210 7.66 15.82 4.71
C GLY A 210 8.89 15.06 4.23
N ASP A 211 9.48 14.18 5.05
CA ASP A 211 10.57 13.31 4.62
C ASP A 211 10.00 12.05 3.94
N CYS A 212 10.59 11.65 2.83
CA CYS A 212 10.31 10.40 2.14
C CYS A 212 11.47 9.42 2.35
N CYS A 213 11.15 8.23 2.85
CA CYS A 213 12.10 7.15 3.07
C CYS A 213 11.68 5.91 2.30
N VAL A 214 12.60 5.32 1.53
CA VAL A 214 12.41 4.04 0.88
C VAL A 214 13.40 3.03 1.44
N ALA A 215 12.91 1.88 1.87
CA ALA A 215 13.68 0.82 2.46
C ALA A 215 13.54 -0.49 1.66
N ASP A 216 14.60 -1.25 1.61
CA ASP A 216 14.60 -2.63 1.12
C ASP A 216 13.89 -3.54 2.13
N VAL A 217 12.87 -4.27 1.68
CA VAL A 217 12.05 -5.15 2.53
C VAL A 217 12.84 -6.35 3.05
N GLN A 218 13.73 -6.93 2.26
CA GLN A 218 14.48 -8.13 2.66
C GLN A 218 15.53 -7.82 3.72
N LYS A 219 16.21 -6.69 3.56
CA LYS A 219 17.29 -6.26 4.47
C LYS A 219 16.78 -5.39 5.60
N MET A 220 15.57 -4.85 5.47
CA MET A 220 15.02 -3.81 6.35
C MET A 220 16.01 -2.66 6.55
N GLN A 221 16.60 -2.21 5.44
CA GLN A 221 17.57 -1.12 5.41
C GLN A 221 17.07 0.00 4.51
N VAL A 222 17.32 1.23 4.95
CA VAL A 222 17.02 2.42 4.16
C VAL A 222 17.90 2.43 2.92
N SER A 223 17.27 2.43 1.74
CA SER A 223 17.96 2.59 0.45
C SER A 223 17.97 4.04 -0.01
N HIS A 224 16.87 4.77 0.21
CA HIS A 224 16.75 6.19 -0.15
C HIS A 224 16.10 6.96 1.00
N LEU A 225 16.69 8.12 1.33
CA LEU A 225 16.14 9.05 2.30
C LEU A 225 16.22 10.47 1.73
N ILE A 226 15.08 11.03 1.39
CA ILE A 226 14.97 12.38 0.89
C ILE A 226 14.27 13.21 1.97
N LYS A 227 14.97 14.21 2.46
CA LYS A 227 14.46 15.08 3.52
C LYS A 227 13.69 16.25 2.93
N LYS A 228 12.59 16.61 3.60
CA LYS A 228 11.80 17.80 3.28
C LYS A 228 11.30 17.85 1.83
N VAL A 229 10.92 16.71 1.26
CA VAL A 229 10.28 16.65 -0.07
C VAL A 229 9.09 17.61 -0.12
N HIS A 230 8.34 17.71 0.96
CA HIS A 230 7.20 18.60 1.11
C HIS A 230 7.42 19.73 2.14
N LEU A 231 8.65 20.24 2.25
CA LEU A 231 9.04 21.43 3.03
C LEU A 231 8.45 21.50 4.46
N GLY A 232 8.37 20.35 5.15
CA GLY A 232 7.88 20.28 6.53
C GLY A 232 6.37 20.07 6.66
N SER A 233 5.65 19.88 5.56
CA SER A 233 4.24 19.46 5.59
C SER A 233 4.13 17.94 5.62
N PRO A 234 3.15 17.37 6.35
CA PRO A 234 2.93 15.92 6.38
C PRO A 234 2.68 15.33 4.99
N ILE A 235 3.31 14.20 4.71
CA ILE A 235 2.98 13.43 3.52
C ILE A 235 1.63 12.75 3.74
N SER A 236 0.65 13.08 2.91
CA SER A 236 -0.73 12.57 3.03
C SER A 236 -0.88 11.19 2.39
N SER A 237 -0.23 10.98 1.26
CA SER A 237 -0.21 9.70 0.55
C SER A 237 1.16 9.46 -0.09
N ILE A 238 1.54 8.20 -0.18
CA ILE A 238 2.76 7.77 -0.85
C ILE A 238 2.46 6.46 -1.59
N GLU A 239 2.78 6.43 -2.90
CA GLU A 239 2.51 5.26 -3.73
C GLU A 239 3.65 4.97 -4.69
N PHE A 240 3.89 3.69 -4.96
CA PHE A 240 4.84 3.26 -5.98
C PHE A 240 4.19 3.25 -7.36
N CYS A 241 4.93 3.68 -8.38
CA CYS A 241 4.53 3.47 -9.75
C CYS A 241 4.57 1.96 -10.07
N PRO A 242 3.53 1.41 -10.71
CA PRO A 242 3.48 -0.02 -11.03
C PRO A 242 4.56 -0.48 -12.02
N THR A 243 4.95 0.39 -12.94
CA THR A 243 5.80 0.08 -14.09
C THR A 243 7.22 0.62 -13.98
N GLU A 244 7.39 1.68 -13.20
CA GLU A 244 8.67 2.38 -13.06
C GLU A 244 9.13 2.42 -11.60
N ARG A 245 10.42 2.68 -11.41
CA ARG A 245 11.03 2.83 -10.08
C ARG A 245 10.89 4.27 -9.60
N ILE A 246 9.64 4.64 -9.43
CA ILE A 246 9.22 5.97 -9.02
C ILE A 246 8.30 5.84 -7.81
N VAL A 247 8.46 6.75 -6.87
CA VAL A 247 7.53 6.97 -5.77
C VAL A 247 6.88 8.32 -5.96
N ILE A 248 5.56 8.35 -5.88
CA ILE A 248 4.77 9.57 -5.89
C ILE A 248 4.34 9.84 -4.46
N SER A 249 4.66 11.02 -3.95
CA SER A 249 4.22 11.48 -2.63
C SER A 249 3.36 12.72 -2.77
N THR A 250 2.33 12.84 -1.93
CA THR A 250 1.44 14.00 -1.94
C THR A 250 1.37 14.65 -0.56
N SER A 251 1.12 15.95 -0.55
CA SER A 251 0.89 16.73 0.65
C SER A 251 -0.23 17.75 0.41
N HIS A 252 -1.00 18.06 1.44
CA HIS A 252 -2.08 19.04 1.34
C HIS A 252 -1.59 20.46 0.99
N GLN A 253 -0.37 20.82 1.39
CA GLN A 253 0.16 22.17 1.18
C GLN A 253 0.99 22.31 -0.09
N TRP A 254 1.68 21.24 -0.53
CA TRP A 254 2.72 21.29 -1.56
C TRP A 254 2.39 20.45 -2.81
N GLY A 255 1.18 19.87 -2.87
CA GLY A 255 0.75 19.06 -4.00
C GLY A 255 1.46 17.71 -4.09
N ALA A 256 1.85 17.30 -5.30
CA ALA A 256 2.47 16.00 -5.57
C ALA A 256 3.92 16.17 -6.01
N GLU A 257 4.79 15.28 -5.53
CA GLU A 257 6.20 15.19 -5.90
C GLU A 257 6.54 13.79 -6.41
N ILE A 258 7.33 13.73 -7.47
CA ILE A 258 7.78 12.49 -8.10
C ILE A 258 9.24 12.25 -7.76
N THR A 259 9.49 11.17 -7.04
CA THR A 259 10.84 10.74 -6.64
C THR A 259 11.28 9.53 -7.45
N LYS A 260 12.32 9.68 -8.26
CA LYS A 260 12.95 8.55 -8.95
C LYS A 260 13.90 7.81 -8.00
N LEU A 261 13.79 6.48 -7.99
CA LEU A 261 14.63 5.63 -7.15
C LEU A 261 15.84 5.14 -7.96
N ASP A 262 17.04 5.51 -7.48
CA ASP A 262 18.30 5.00 -8.03
C ASP A 262 18.60 3.60 -7.45
N VAL A 263 17.78 2.65 -7.78
CA VAL A 263 17.96 1.24 -7.40
C VAL A 263 18.41 0.43 -8.61
N PRO A 264 19.31 -0.56 -8.44
CA PRO A 264 19.79 -1.38 -9.55
C PRO A 264 18.60 -2.02 -10.28
N ALA A 265 18.62 -1.94 -11.60
CA ALA A 265 17.60 -2.60 -12.42
C ALA A 265 17.69 -4.12 -12.20
N ASP A 266 16.55 -4.76 -11.97
CA ASP A 266 16.50 -6.21 -12.00
C ASP A 266 16.88 -6.67 -13.41
N TRP A 267 17.75 -7.67 -13.47
CA TRP A 267 18.09 -8.29 -14.74
C TRP A 267 16.85 -8.91 -15.32
N ARG A 268 16.47 -8.51 -16.52
CA ARG A 268 15.39 -9.17 -17.27
C ARG A 268 15.82 -10.60 -17.58
N VAL A 269 14.88 -11.53 -17.59
CA VAL A 269 15.14 -12.95 -17.83
C VAL A 269 15.98 -13.17 -19.10
N TRP A 270 15.73 -12.42 -20.16
CA TRP A 270 16.52 -12.50 -21.39
C TRP A 270 17.98 -12.05 -21.23
N GLN A 271 18.26 -11.07 -20.34
CA GLN A 271 19.64 -10.63 -20.03
C GLN A 271 20.40 -11.72 -19.29
N ILE A 272 19.75 -12.44 -18.38
CA ILE A 272 20.32 -13.60 -17.70
C ILE A 272 20.66 -14.69 -18.72
N TRP A 273 19.76 -14.98 -19.64
CA TRP A 273 20.01 -15.94 -20.72
C TRP A 273 21.14 -15.52 -21.66
N LEU A 274 21.26 -14.23 -21.99
CA LEU A 274 22.40 -13.73 -22.77
C LEU A 274 23.73 -13.93 -22.06
N VAL A 275 23.79 -13.72 -20.75
CA VAL A 275 25.01 -14.00 -19.95
C VAL A 275 25.35 -15.48 -19.98
N PHE A 276 24.36 -16.36 -19.76
CA PHE A 276 24.60 -17.81 -19.85
C PHE A 276 25.05 -18.23 -21.25
N LEU A 277 24.46 -17.69 -22.29
CA LEU A 277 24.83 -17.98 -23.68
C LEU A 277 26.27 -17.50 -23.98
N SER A 278 26.65 -16.33 -23.50
CA SER A 278 28.01 -15.81 -23.66
C SER A 278 29.06 -16.65 -22.92
N LEU A 279 28.73 -17.08 -21.69
CA LEU A 279 29.61 -17.98 -20.91
C LEU A 279 29.75 -19.35 -21.61
N PHE A 280 28.67 -19.89 -22.15
CA PHE A 280 28.68 -21.14 -22.90
C PHE A 280 29.55 -21.02 -24.16
N ALA A 281 29.35 -19.95 -24.95
CA ALA A 281 30.13 -19.71 -26.18
C ALA A 281 31.63 -19.55 -25.87
N THR A 282 31.99 -18.79 -24.82
CA THR A 282 33.39 -18.64 -24.41
C THR A 282 34.00 -19.96 -23.94
N SER A 283 33.26 -20.77 -23.18
CA SER A 283 33.68 -22.11 -22.78
C SER A 283 33.91 -23.04 -23.95
N ALA A 284 33.01 -23.04 -24.96
CA ALA A 284 33.13 -23.84 -26.14
C ALA A 284 34.34 -23.45 -27.03
N ILE A 285 34.61 -22.14 -27.15
CA ILE A 285 35.77 -21.63 -27.88
C ILE A 285 37.06 -22.04 -27.14
N LEU A 286 37.09 -21.93 -25.83
CA LEU A 286 38.23 -22.30 -24.99
C LEU A 286 38.53 -23.83 -25.12
N PHE A 287 37.46 -24.63 -25.04
CA PHE A 287 37.59 -26.08 -25.22
C PHE A 287 38.12 -26.44 -26.64
N TYR A 288 37.58 -25.79 -27.66
CA TYR A 288 38.03 -25.99 -29.05
C TYR A 288 39.50 -25.61 -29.24
N THR A 289 39.96 -24.50 -28.69
CA THR A 289 41.35 -24.05 -28.78
C THR A 289 42.30 -25.00 -28.04
N ILE A 290 41.94 -25.48 -26.86
CA ILE A 290 42.73 -26.46 -26.10
C ILE A 290 42.80 -27.78 -26.87
N PHE A 291 41.66 -28.28 -27.35
CA PHE A 291 41.60 -29.53 -28.11
C PHE A 291 42.43 -29.46 -29.42
N LYS A 292 42.36 -28.33 -30.12
CA LYS A 292 43.19 -28.11 -31.30
C LYS A 292 44.67 -28.09 -31.02
N HIS A 293 45.09 -27.49 -29.88
CA HIS A 293 46.48 -27.46 -29.47
C HIS A 293 46.99 -28.84 -28.97
N THR A 294 46.16 -29.64 -28.33
CA THR A 294 46.53 -30.97 -27.84
C THR A 294 46.59 -32.01 -28.96
N ASN A 295 45.87 -31.80 -30.10
CA ASN A 295 45.95 -32.68 -31.25
C ASN A 295 47.02 -32.27 -32.30
N LEU A 296 47.80 -31.21 -32.05
CA LEU A 296 48.93 -30.73 -32.84
C LEU A 296 50.29 -31.11 -32.26
N VAL A 297 50.31 -31.85 -31.17
CA VAL A 297 51.48 -32.53 -30.57
C VAL A 297 51.27 -34.04 -30.76
#